data_3babc59a66e5841a56c665b06a4f4491
#
_entry.id   3babc59a66e5841a56c665b06a4f4491
#
_cell.length_a   1.000
_cell.length_b   1.000
_cell.length_c   1.000
_cell.angle_alpha   90.00
_cell.angle_beta   90.00
_cell.angle_gamma   90.00
#
_symmetry.space_group_name_H-M   'P 1'
#
loop_
_entity.id
_entity.type
_entity.pdbx_description
1 polymer ?
#
loop_
_entity_poly.entity_id
_entity_poly.type
_entity_poly.pdbx_seq_one_letter_code
_entity_poly.pdbx_strand_id
1 'polypeptide(L)'
;YCDDPAEVTVKSDKYCQITYTIKAGENQDDYKYMVYLNNNLVGDRVTAGTYTIDNLDAGTYTVKVVSYYNKLTSKGISKEVKVDDGSLKDYINTVRNISKGAKITVDKVYEGEGNQDVSSLTDGIVSDNNGVCVHTEHGAQTATINMDLGENYPISNIEEFLIAFKADNTYAKTYTVEFSADGQNFQEMVNVKDAKYKDVMENKIDPSTYNYDTVRYVRVKLNDGSYGWGYQISEVAIMGTDIYMPVEPEGLVVESPTYNTVTVTWTGADNGQTYW
;
A
#
# COMPACT_ATOMS: atom_id res chain seq x y z
N TYR A 1 -4.67 -26.49 -18.40
CA TYR A 1 -4.81 -26.11 -17.00
C TYR A 1 -3.50 -26.44 -16.30
N CYS A 2 -3.02 -25.59 -15.39
CA CYS A 2 -2.01 -25.95 -14.42
C CYS A 2 -2.69 -26.31 -13.09
N ASP A 3 -1.92 -26.88 -12.16
CA ASP A 3 -2.46 -27.31 -10.87
C ASP A 3 -2.77 -26.10 -9.97
N ASP A 4 -3.76 -26.27 -9.09
CA ASP A 4 -4.07 -25.29 -8.06
C ASP A 4 -2.92 -25.18 -7.04
N PRO A 5 -2.80 -24.07 -6.27
CA PRO A 5 -1.87 -24.02 -5.14
C PRO A 5 -2.16 -25.17 -4.16
N ALA A 6 -1.14 -25.64 -3.44
CA ALA A 6 -1.33 -26.72 -2.47
C ALA A 6 -2.29 -26.33 -1.34
N GLU A 7 -2.22 -25.08 -0.92
CA GLU A 7 -3.06 -24.55 0.14
C GLU A 7 -3.22 -23.04 -0.01
N VAL A 8 -4.41 -22.54 0.32
CA VAL A 8 -4.70 -21.12 0.52
C VAL A 8 -5.38 -20.97 1.87
N THR A 9 -4.76 -20.20 2.76
CA THR A 9 -5.38 -19.80 4.02
C THR A 9 -5.74 -18.33 3.95
N VAL A 10 -6.89 -17.96 4.53
CA VAL A 10 -7.39 -16.59 4.55
C VAL A 10 -7.95 -16.31 5.94
N LYS A 11 -7.59 -15.16 6.51
CA LYS A 11 -8.05 -14.73 7.82
C LYS A 11 -8.13 -13.22 7.90
N SER A 12 -8.93 -12.72 8.83
CA SER A 12 -9.03 -11.31 9.19
C SER A 12 -8.77 -11.19 10.69
N ASP A 13 -7.49 -11.15 11.06
CA ASP A 13 -7.05 -11.02 12.45
C ASP A 13 -7.00 -9.54 12.89
N LYS A 14 -7.10 -8.63 11.95
CA LYS A 14 -7.12 -7.18 12.17
C LYS A 14 -8.34 -6.59 11.48
N TYR A 15 -8.82 -5.47 12.01
CA TYR A 15 -9.93 -4.73 11.43
C TYR A 15 -9.57 -4.18 10.04
N CYS A 16 -10.55 -4.10 9.16
CA CYS A 16 -10.40 -3.55 7.80
C CYS A 16 -9.32 -4.22 6.95
N GLN A 17 -8.87 -5.43 7.30
CA GLN A 17 -7.75 -6.12 6.67
C GLN A 17 -8.02 -7.61 6.49
N ILE A 18 -7.54 -8.16 5.38
CA ILE A 18 -7.45 -9.61 5.15
C ILE A 18 -5.97 -9.98 5.01
N THR A 19 -5.55 -11.02 5.74
CA THR A 19 -4.27 -11.69 5.52
C THR A 19 -4.52 -13.00 4.80
N TYR A 20 -3.83 -13.25 3.69
CA TYR A 20 -3.88 -14.53 3.00
C TYR A 20 -2.49 -15.12 2.80
N THR A 21 -2.39 -16.43 2.84
CA THR A 21 -1.15 -17.17 2.61
C THR A 21 -1.35 -18.17 1.50
N ILE A 22 -0.44 -18.15 0.53
CA ILE A 22 -0.39 -19.08 -0.60
C ILE A 22 0.77 -20.04 -0.36
N LYS A 23 0.48 -21.34 -0.37
CA LYS A 23 1.49 -22.39 -0.29
C LYS A 23 1.60 -23.10 -1.63
N ALA A 24 2.79 -23.08 -2.20
CA ALA A 24 3.09 -23.82 -3.42
C ALA A 24 2.99 -25.34 -3.19
N GLY A 25 2.59 -26.07 -4.22
CA GLY A 25 2.63 -27.53 -4.24
C GLY A 25 4.02 -28.06 -4.61
N GLU A 26 4.13 -29.38 -4.63
CA GLU A 26 5.33 -30.02 -5.18
C GLU A 26 5.49 -29.64 -6.66
N ASN A 27 6.71 -29.29 -7.06
CA ASN A 27 7.06 -28.86 -8.43
C ASN A 27 6.35 -27.57 -8.90
N GLN A 28 5.98 -26.67 -7.98
CA GLN A 28 5.39 -25.38 -8.28
C GLN A 28 6.33 -24.18 -7.95
N ASP A 29 7.65 -24.40 -7.88
CA ASP A 29 8.63 -23.37 -7.54
C ASP A 29 8.63 -22.19 -8.52
N ASP A 30 8.31 -22.44 -9.80
CA ASP A 30 8.22 -21.42 -10.85
C ASP A 30 6.80 -20.88 -11.06
N TYR A 31 5.84 -21.32 -10.25
CA TYR A 31 4.47 -20.84 -10.39
C TYR A 31 4.33 -19.43 -9.82
N LYS A 32 3.48 -18.65 -10.46
CA LYS A 32 2.98 -17.37 -9.97
C LYS A 32 1.50 -17.51 -9.66
N TYR A 33 0.95 -16.58 -8.91
CA TYR A 33 -0.43 -16.63 -8.46
C TYR A 33 -1.14 -15.32 -8.73
N MET A 34 -2.33 -15.40 -9.26
CA MET A 34 -3.25 -14.28 -9.43
C MET A 34 -4.26 -14.31 -8.28
N VAL A 35 -4.43 -13.19 -7.60
CA VAL A 35 -5.31 -13.10 -6.43
C VAL A 35 -6.46 -12.14 -6.72
N TYR A 36 -7.66 -12.60 -6.45
CA TYR A 36 -8.88 -11.84 -6.65
C TYR A 36 -9.63 -11.67 -5.33
N LEU A 37 -10.15 -10.48 -5.11
CA LEU A 37 -11.08 -10.15 -4.03
C LEU A 37 -12.45 -9.83 -4.65
N ASN A 38 -13.47 -10.60 -4.33
CA ASN A 38 -14.81 -10.45 -4.94
C ASN A 38 -14.75 -10.32 -6.48
N ASN A 39 -13.91 -11.15 -7.13
CA ASN A 39 -13.61 -11.17 -8.57
C ASN A 39 -12.77 -9.99 -9.11
N ASN A 40 -12.38 -9.01 -8.31
CA ASN A 40 -11.44 -7.96 -8.70
C ASN A 40 -10.01 -8.44 -8.46
N LEU A 41 -9.11 -8.21 -9.41
CA LEU A 41 -7.69 -8.53 -9.27
C LEU A 41 -7.08 -7.63 -8.19
N VAL A 42 -6.42 -8.22 -7.20
CA VAL A 42 -5.72 -7.51 -6.10
C VAL A 42 -4.27 -7.96 -5.94
N GLY A 43 -3.85 -8.99 -6.65
CA GLY A 43 -2.47 -9.43 -6.75
C GLY A 43 -2.26 -10.11 -8.10
N ASP A 44 -1.30 -9.63 -8.90
CA ASP A 44 -0.99 -10.18 -10.21
C ASP A 44 0.39 -10.82 -10.19
N ARG A 45 0.43 -12.13 -10.48
CA ARG A 45 1.65 -12.94 -10.57
C ARG A 45 2.56 -12.89 -9.33
N VAL A 46 1.95 -12.82 -8.15
CA VAL A 46 2.68 -12.89 -6.89
C VAL A 46 3.30 -14.27 -6.66
N THR A 47 4.32 -14.37 -5.83
CA THR A 47 4.93 -15.64 -5.43
C THR A 47 4.13 -16.33 -4.33
N ALA A 48 4.45 -17.57 -4.00
CA ALA A 48 3.97 -18.17 -2.76
C ALA A 48 4.48 -17.37 -1.55
N GLY A 49 3.62 -17.13 -0.56
CA GLY A 49 3.95 -16.29 0.59
C GLY A 49 2.70 -15.80 1.31
N THR A 50 2.91 -14.86 2.24
CA THR A 50 1.84 -14.24 3.02
C THR A 50 1.73 -12.77 2.63
N TYR A 51 0.49 -12.32 2.40
CA TYR A 51 0.16 -10.98 1.92
C TYR A 51 -1.04 -10.42 2.67
N THR A 52 -1.23 -9.11 2.59
CA THR A 52 -2.38 -8.40 3.18
C THR A 52 -3.16 -7.62 2.12
N ILE A 53 -4.46 -7.49 2.35
CA ILE A 53 -5.35 -6.58 1.63
C ILE A 53 -5.93 -5.64 2.67
N ASP A 54 -5.66 -4.36 2.53
CA ASP A 54 -5.99 -3.32 3.49
C ASP A 54 -7.17 -2.46 3.03
N ASN A 55 -7.62 -1.56 3.90
CA ASN A 55 -8.66 -0.56 3.62
C ASN A 55 -9.99 -1.17 3.15
N LEU A 56 -10.38 -2.26 3.80
CA LEU A 56 -11.63 -2.97 3.52
C LEU A 56 -12.72 -2.50 4.48
N ASP A 57 -13.91 -2.27 3.95
CA ASP A 57 -15.10 -2.08 4.77
C ASP A 57 -15.47 -3.37 5.49
N ALA A 58 -16.26 -3.25 6.59
CA ALA A 58 -16.83 -4.41 7.24
C ALA A 58 -17.73 -5.19 6.25
N GLY A 59 -17.56 -6.50 6.20
CA GLY A 59 -18.32 -7.32 5.26
C GLY A 59 -17.75 -8.73 5.08
N THR A 60 -18.39 -9.48 4.20
CA THR A 60 -17.90 -10.80 3.79
C THR A 60 -17.27 -10.71 2.41
N TYR A 61 -16.07 -11.23 2.31
CA TYR A 61 -15.26 -11.21 1.11
C TYR A 61 -14.90 -12.61 0.65
N THR A 62 -14.81 -12.80 -0.66
CA THR A 62 -14.28 -14.01 -1.27
C THR A 62 -12.88 -13.72 -1.84
N VAL A 63 -11.86 -14.37 -1.26
CA VAL A 63 -10.51 -14.38 -1.81
C VAL A 63 -10.35 -15.61 -2.68
N LYS A 64 -10.00 -15.41 -3.97
CA LYS A 64 -9.72 -16.49 -4.91
C LYS A 64 -8.26 -16.40 -5.37
N VAL A 65 -7.53 -17.50 -5.26
CA VAL A 65 -6.15 -17.61 -5.74
C VAL A 65 -6.09 -18.60 -6.89
N VAL A 66 -5.54 -18.16 -8.02
CA VAL A 66 -5.41 -18.94 -9.26
C VAL A 66 -3.92 -19.06 -9.56
N SER A 67 -3.43 -20.30 -9.76
CA SER A 67 -2.06 -20.51 -10.21
C SER A 67 -1.90 -20.07 -11.67
N TYR A 68 -0.72 -19.54 -12.00
CA TYR A 68 -0.33 -19.11 -13.32
C TYR A 68 1.05 -19.71 -13.67
N TYR A 69 1.12 -20.48 -14.73
CA TYR A 69 2.36 -21.09 -15.21
C TYR A 69 2.30 -21.32 -16.73
N ASN A 70 3.33 -20.93 -17.45
CA ASN A 70 3.44 -21.08 -18.90
C ASN A 70 2.20 -20.60 -19.67
N LYS A 71 1.66 -19.43 -19.30
CA LYS A 71 0.42 -18.84 -19.86
C LYS A 71 -0.85 -19.68 -19.62
N LEU A 72 -0.80 -20.66 -18.75
CA LEU A 72 -1.94 -21.45 -18.30
C LEU A 72 -2.36 -21.00 -16.91
N THR A 73 -3.66 -21.10 -16.63
CA THR A 73 -4.22 -20.84 -15.31
C THR A 73 -4.89 -22.08 -14.73
N SER A 74 -4.89 -22.18 -13.41
CA SER A 74 -5.65 -23.21 -12.69
C SER A 74 -7.13 -22.81 -12.55
N LYS A 75 -7.93 -23.68 -11.93
CA LYS A 75 -9.30 -23.33 -11.51
C LYS A 75 -9.32 -22.35 -10.33
N GLY A 76 -8.30 -22.43 -9.50
CA GLY A 76 -8.13 -21.62 -8.30
C GLY A 76 -8.88 -22.16 -7.08
N ILE A 77 -8.38 -21.72 -5.92
CA ILE A 77 -8.99 -21.98 -4.61
C ILE A 77 -9.67 -20.71 -4.14
N SER A 78 -10.93 -20.82 -3.75
CA SER A 78 -11.70 -19.71 -3.16
C SER A 78 -11.94 -19.95 -1.68
N LYS A 79 -11.83 -18.88 -0.88
CA LYS A 79 -12.12 -18.86 0.56
C LYS A 79 -12.95 -17.63 0.90
N GLU A 80 -13.94 -17.81 1.75
CA GLU A 80 -14.67 -16.69 2.33
C GLU A 80 -14.06 -16.25 3.67
N VAL A 81 -14.08 -14.97 3.93
CA VAL A 81 -13.63 -14.36 5.17
C VAL A 81 -14.51 -13.19 5.53
N LYS A 82 -14.85 -13.06 6.81
CA LYS A 82 -15.54 -11.89 7.33
C LYS A 82 -14.52 -10.90 7.84
N VAL A 83 -14.64 -9.66 7.40
CA VAL A 83 -13.89 -8.51 7.88
C VAL A 83 -14.80 -7.71 8.79
N ASP A 84 -14.31 -7.39 9.97
CA ASP A 84 -14.96 -6.47 10.91
C ASP A 84 -14.25 -5.12 10.85
N ASP A 85 -14.99 -4.04 11.03
CA ASP A 85 -14.47 -2.67 11.14
C ASP A 85 -13.97 -2.36 12.56
N GLY A 86 -14.26 -3.25 13.48
CA GLY A 86 -13.84 -3.13 14.87
C GLY A 86 -14.43 -1.93 15.59
N SER A 87 -13.83 -1.60 16.71
CA SER A 87 -14.02 -0.30 17.31
C SER A 87 -13.22 0.74 16.54
N LEU A 88 -13.69 1.97 16.53
CA LEU A 88 -13.01 3.10 15.95
C LEU A 88 -11.54 3.20 16.40
N LYS A 89 -11.29 2.92 17.68
CA LYS A 89 -9.96 2.90 18.30
C LYS A 89 -9.03 1.86 17.67
N ASP A 90 -9.56 0.68 17.35
CA ASP A 90 -8.76 -0.39 16.76
C ASP A 90 -8.43 -0.10 15.31
N TYR A 91 -9.36 0.55 14.59
CA TYR A 91 -9.14 0.96 13.20
C TYR A 91 -8.01 1.97 13.08
N ILE A 92 -7.98 3.05 13.88
CA ILE A 92 -6.94 4.09 13.81
C ILE A 92 -5.54 3.58 14.19
N ASN A 93 -5.44 2.49 14.94
CA ASN A 93 -4.16 1.89 15.33
C ASN A 93 -3.71 0.77 14.37
N THR A 94 -4.46 0.52 13.29
CA THR A 94 -4.08 -0.52 12.32
C THR A 94 -3.18 0.08 11.24
N VAL A 95 -1.97 -0.47 11.12
CA VAL A 95 -1.04 -0.12 10.05
C VAL A 95 -1.57 -0.64 8.72
N ARG A 96 -1.61 0.22 7.72
CA ARG A 96 -2.12 -0.07 6.37
C ARG A 96 -1.43 0.79 5.32
N ASN A 97 -1.69 0.54 4.04
CA ASN A 97 -1.24 1.41 2.96
C ASN A 97 -2.07 2.71 2.96
N ILE A 98 -1.52 3.78 3.57
CA ILE A 98 -2.15 5.11 3.62
C ILE A 98 -1.97 5.92 2.33
N SER A 99 -1.14 5.45 1.40
CA SER A 99 -0.91 6.09 0.11
C SER A 99 -1.75 5.50 -1.02
N LYS A 100 -2.64 4.54 -0.74
CA LYS A 100 -3.47 3.92 -1.76
C LYS A 100 -4.36 4.97 -2.45
N GLY A 101 -4.21 5.09 -3.78
CA GLY A 101 -4.90 6.09 -4.57
C GLY A 101 -4.34 7.51 -4.46
N ALA A 102 -3.18 7.71 -3.82
CA ALA A 102 -2.49 8.99 -3.76
C ALA A 102 -2.12 9.49 -5.17
N LYS A 103 -2.08 10.82 -5.33
CA LYS A 103 -1.62 11.42 -6.59
C LYS A 103 -0.13 11.22 -6.74
N ILE A 104 0.27 10.63 -7.86
CA ILE A 104 1.67 10.31 -8.12
C ILE A 104 2.09 10.81 -9.50
N THR A 105 3.35 11.23 -9.61
CA THR A 105 3.99 11.58 -10.88
C THR A 105 5.36 10.94 -10.93
N VAL A 106 5.78 10.56 -12.12
CA VAL A 106 7.12 10.02 -12.40
C VAL A 106 7.72 10.84 -13.53
N ASP A 107 8.95 11.27 -13.38
CA ASP A 107 9.69 11.86 -14.49
C ASP A 107 10.22 10.76 -15.44
N LYS A 108 10.53 11.13 -16.67
CA LYS A 108 11.10 10.22 -17.69
C LYS A 108 10.27 8.95 -17.92
N VAL A 109 8.95 9.07 -17.89
CA VAL A 109 8.05 7.96 -18.22
C VAL A 109 8.22 7.59 -19.70
N TYR A 110 8.34 6.29 -19.98
CA TYR A 110 8.36 5.78 -21.35
C TYR A 110 6.96 5.88 -21.96
N GLU A 111 6.85 6.60 -23.08
CA GLU A 111 5.57 6.84 -23.79
C GLU A 111 5.20 5.74 -24.79
N GLY A 112 5.91 4.62 -24.79
CA GLY A 112 5.67 3.50 -25.71
C GLY A 112 4.53 2.58 -25.29
N GLU A 113 4.17 1.66 -26.18
CA GLU A 113 3.14 0.65 -25.92
C GLU A 113 3.48 -0.23 -24.71
N GLY A 114 2.46 -0.60 -23.95
CA GLY A 114 2.56 -1.51 -22.81
C GLY A 114 2.94 -0.85 -21.48
N ASN A 115 3.05 0.49 -21.45
CA ASN A 115 3.22 1.22 -20.20
C ASN A 115 1.87 1.46 -19.53
N GLN A 116 1.86 1.46 -18.19
CA GLN A 116 0.68 1.75 -17.40
C GLN A 116 0.57 3.23 -17.08
N ASP A 117 -0.63 3.67 -16.75
CA ASP A 117 -0.86 4.97 -16.14
C ASP A 117 -0.12 5.02 -14.79
N VAL A 118 0.50 6.16 -14.48
CA VAL A 118 1.28 6.32 -13.25
C VAL A 118 0.45 6.13 -11.97
N SER A 119 -0.87 6.29 -12.04
CA SER A 119 -1.77 6.02 -10.91
C SER A 119 -1.76 4.56 -10.47
N SER A 120 -1.34 3.62 -11.33
CA SER A 120 -1.18 2.21 -10.97
C SER A 120 -0.10 1.97 -9.92
N LEU A 121 0.82 2.92 -9.73
CA LEU A 121 1.88 2.81 -8.71
C LEU A 121 1.37 2.93 -7.26
N THR A 122 0.11 3.30 -7.07
CA THR A 122 -0.51 3.44 -5.74
C THR A 122 -1.83 2.68 -5.64
N ASP A 123 -2.05 1.67 -6.48
CA ASP A 123 -3.28 0.87 -6.48
C ASP A 123 -3.26 -0.31 -5.50
N GLY A 124 -2.08 -0.62 -4.93
CA GLY A 124 -1.85 -1.71 -4.00
C GLY A 124 -1.59 -3.06 -4.69
N ILE A 125 -1.28 -3.07 -5.99
CA ILE A 125 -1.03 -4.29 -6.76
C ILE A 125 0.46 -4.44 -7.08
N VAL A 126 1.14 -5.35 -6.41
CA VAL A 126 2.51 -5.73 -6.76
C VAL A 126 2.48 -6.80 -7.86
N SER A 127 3.18 -6.57 -8.96
CA SER A 127 3.16 -7.48 -10.10
C SER A 127 4.49 -7.52 -10.86
N ASP A 128 4.82 -8.66 -11.44
CA ASP A 128 5.88 -8.85 -12.41
C ASP A 128 5.40 -8.73 -13.88
N ASN A 129 4.14 -8.35 -14.07
CA ASN A 129 3.54 -8.21 -15.39
C ASN A 129 3.83 -6.85 -16.00
N ASN A 130 4.33 -6.80 -17.24
CA ASN A 130 4.52 -5.56 -17.99
C ASN A 130 3.25 -4.69 -18.10
N GLY A 131 2.08 -5.34 -18.09
CA GLY A 131 0.79 -4.66 -18.19
C GLY A 131 0.34 -3.93 -16.92
N VAL A 132 1.11 -3.96 -15.82
CA VAL A 132 0.78 -3.29 -14.54
C VAL A 132 1.96 -2.51 -13.96
N CYS A 133 3.08 -2.41 -14.69
CA CYS A 133 4.25 -1.65 -14.25
C CYS A 133 4.36 -0.34 -15.03
N VAL A 134 4.81 0.70 -14.36
CA VAL A 134 5.23 1.96 -14.98
C VAL A 134 6.70 1.85 -15.37
N HIS A 135 6.99 2.04 -16.64
CA HIS A 135 8.34 2.00 -17.17
C HIS A 135 8.88 3.42 -17.31
N THR A 136 10.11 3.63 -16.87
CA THR A 136 10.84 4.85 -17.24
C THR A 136 11.47 4.69 -18.62
N GLU A 137 11.96 5.78 -19.21
CA GLU A 137 12.68 5.76 -20.48
C GLU A 137 13.81 4.72 -20.50
N HIS A 138 14.01 4.11 -21.64
CA HIS A 138 15.07 3.13 -21.85
C HIS A 138 16.44 3.74 -21.55
N GLY A 139 17.22 3.06 -20.72
CA GLY A 139 18.54 3.52 -20.31
C GLY A 139 18.54 4.66 -19.28
N ALA A 140 17.38 5.05 -18.73
CA ALA A 140 17.33 6.04 -17.66
C ALA A 140 18.17 5.58 -16.45
N GLN A 141 19.16 6.39 -16.07
CA GLN A 141 20.01 6.12 -14.90
C GLN A 141 19.47 6.78 -13.65
N THR A 142 18.54 7.71 -13.79
CA THR A 142 17.87 8.41 -12.70
C THR A 142 16.40 8.59 -13.05
N ALA A 143 15.53 8.49 -12.05
CA ALA A 143 14.14 8.88 -12.16
C ALA A 143 13.66 9.44 -10.81
N THR A 144 12.66 10.31 -10.84
CA THR A 144 12.06 10.91 -9.67
C THR A 144 10.58 10.57 -9.65
N ILE A 145 10.11 10.07 -8.50
CA ILE A 145 8.71 9.83 -8.23
C ILE A 145 8.29 10.86 -7.19
N ASN A 146 7.20 11.58 -7.44
CA ASN A 146 6.60 12.47 -6.44
C ASN A 146 5.19 12.00 -6.15
N MET A 147 4.85 11.93 -4.86
CA MET A 147 3.56 11.49 -4.35
C MET A 147 2.98 12.58 -3.45
N ASP A 148 1.70 12.89 -3.61
CA ASP A 148 0.91 13.71 -2.70
C ASP A 148 -0.10 12.78 -2.00
N LEU A 149 0.07 12.59 -0.70
CA LEU A 149 -0.81 11.75 0.12
C LEU A 149 -2.23 12.34 0.27
N GLY A 150 -2.42 13.59 -0.18
CA GLY A 150 -3.70 14.31 -0.11
C GLY A 150 -3.91 15.02 1.23
N GLU A 151 -3.34 14.49 2.30
CA GLU A 151 -3.52 14.94 3.68
C GLU A 151 -2.18 15.07 4.41
N ASN A 152 -2.16 15.80 5.52
CA ASN A 152 -0.99 15.92 6.39
C ASN A 152 -1.03 14.82 7.47
N TYR A 153 -0.22 13.80 7.32
CA TYR A 153 -0.07 12.74 8.31
C TYR A 153 0.96 13.13 9.38
N PRO A 154 0.67 12.94 10.67
CA PRO A 154 1.71 13.01 11.70
C PRO A 154 2.84 12.05 11.34
N ILE A 155 4.09 12.50 11.48
CA ILE A 155 5.23 11.62 11.18
C ILE A 155 5.23 10.35 12.04
N SER A 156 4.72 10.43 13.27
CA SER A 156 4.55 9.30 14.17
C SER A 156 3.60 8.21 13.65
N ASN A 157 2.76 8.53 12.68
CA ASN A 157 1.83 7.60 12.06
C ASN A 157 2.46 6.84 10.88
N ILE A 158 3.64 7.26 10.40
CA ILE A 158 4.31 6.65 9.26
C ILE A 158 5.33 5.64 9.78
N GLU A 159 5.21 4.38 9.35
CA GLU A 159 6.07 3.30 9.81
C GLU A 159 7.07 2.83 8.75
N GLU A 160 6.65 2.81 7.48
CA GLU A 160 7.46 2.17 6.45
C GLU A 160 7.17 2.74 5.06
N PHE A 161 8.21 2.80 4.25
CA PHE A 161 8.15 3.05 2.82
C PHE A 161 8.41 1.74 2.06
N LEU A 162 7.55 1.41 1.12
CA LEU A 162 7.69 0.25 0.24
C LEU A 162 7.88 0.70 -1.20
N ILE A 163 8.74 -0.01 -1.94
CA ILE A 163 8.82 0.10 -3.39
C ILE A 163 9.01 -1.28 -4.01
N ALA A 164 8.23 -1.58 -5.04
CA ALA A 164 8.30 -2.82 -5.78
C ALA A 164 8.72 -2.58 -7.22
N PHE A 165 9.60 -3.43 -7.74
CA PHE A 165 10.04 -3.43 -9.13
C PHE A 165 9.69 -4.78 -9.76
N LYS A 166 9.51 -4.76 -11.06
CA LYS A 166 9.14 -5.95 -11.84
C LYS A 166 10.15 -7.09 -11.73
N ALA A 167 11.45 -6.77 -11.80
CA ALA A 167 12.51 -7.79 -11.91
C ALA A 167 13.87 -7.28 -11.42
N ASP A 168 14.77 -8.21 -11.20
CA ASP A 168 16.15 -7.99 -10.74
C ASP A 168 17.06 -7.21 -11.71
N ASN A 169 16.63 -7.01 -12.93
CA ASN A 169 17.32 -6.24 -13.95
C ASN A 169 16.67 -4.88 -14.26
N THR A 170 15.68 -4.45 -13.48
CA THR A 170 14.93 -3.21 -13.71
C THR A 170 14.70 -2.40 -12.43
N TYR A 171 15.39 -2.74 -11.33
CA TYR A 171 15.28 -2.05 -10.05
C TYR A 171 16.37 -1.01 -9.84
N ALA A 172 16.17 -0.11 -8.88
CA ALA A 172 17.17 0.84 -8.44
C ALA A 172 18.07 0.22 -7.36
N LYS A 173 19.39 0.20 -7.59
CA LYS A 173 20.39 -0.21 -6.58
C LYS A 173 20.61 0.86 -5.54
N THR A 174 20.43 2.11 -5.92
CA THR A 174 20.61 3.25 -5.06
C THR A 174 19.37 4.13 -5.16
N TYR A 175 18.78 4.50 -4.04
CA TYR A 175 17.64 5.43 -4.01
C TYR A 175 17.56 6.15 -2.69
N THR A 176 16.93 7.33 -2.71
CA THR A 176 16.57 8.09 -1.52
C THR A 176 15.07 8.31 -1.46
N VAL A 177 14.55 8.38 -0.23
CA VAL A 177 13.16 8.77 0.04
C VAL A 177 13.19 10.02 0.90
N GLU A 178 12.52 11.04 0.44
CA GLU A 178 12.46 12.35 1.08
C GLU A 178 11.01 12.68 1.42
N PHE A 179 10.79 13.23 2.61
CA PHE A 179 9.48 13.69 3.08
C PHE A 179 9.40 15.20 3.16
N SER A 180 8.19 15.74 2.99
CA SER A 180 7.91 17.17 3.13
C SER A 180 6.47 17.39 3.60
N ALA A 181 6.28 18.42 4.42
CA ALA A 181 4.97 18.89 4.83
C ALA A 181 4.34 19.84 3.79
N ASP A 182 5.17 20.62 3.08
CA ASP A 182 4.76 21.76 2.23
C ASP A 182 5.03 21.54 0.72
N GLY A 183 5.66 20.42 0.35
CA GLY A 183 6.05 20.12 -1.03
C GLY A 183 7.24 20.92 -1.57
N GLN A 184 7.88 21.75 -0.73
CA GLN A 184 9.02 22.58 -1.09
C GLN A 184 10.28 22.18 -0.32
N ASN A 185 10.15 22.03 1.00
CA ASN A 185 11.24 21.68 1.90
C ASN A 185 11.24 20.18 2.14
N PHE A 186 12.10 19.45 1.43
CA PHE A 186 12.23 18.01 1.52
C PHE A 186 13.40 17.62 2.42
N GLN A 187 13.16 16.64 3.29
CA GLN A 187 14.16 16.02 4.14
C GLN A 187 14.32 14.54 3.79
N GLU A 188 15.58 14.11 3.63
CA GLU A 188 15.91 12.69 3.41
C GLU A 188 15.59 11.85 4.66
N MET A 189 14.79 10.81 4.47
CA MET A 189 14.39 9.85 5.51
C MET A 189 14.97 8.46 5.27
N VAL A 190 15.22 8.11 4.01
CA VAL A 190 15.80 6.82 3.62
C VAL A 190 16.90 7.07 2.60
N ASN A 191 18.05 6.41 2.77
CA ASN A 191 19.15 6.45 1.82
C ASN A 191 19.71 5.04 1.64
N VAL A 192 19.37 4.42 0.54
CA VAL A 192 19.82 3.06 0.18
C VAL A 192 20.92 3.16 -0.87
N LYS A 193 22.09 2.56 -0.60
CA LYS A 193 23.29 2.66 -1.46
C LYS A 193 23.70 1.36 -2.16
N ASP A 194 23.14 0.25 -1.81
CA ASP A 194 23.43 -1.05 -2.42
C ASP A 194 22.28 -2.02 -2.19
N ALA A 195 21.11 -1.65 -2.71
CA ALA A 195 19.92 -2.49 -2.61
C ALA A 195 20.20 -3.85 -3.28
N LYS A 196 19.68 -4.90 -2.69
CA LYS A 196 19.54 -6.21 -3.32
C LYS A 196 18.06 -6.36 -3.71
N TYR A 197 17.86 -6.84 -4.92
CA TYR A 197 16.50 -7.05 -5.42
C TYR A 197 15.70 -7.96 -4.49
N LYS A 198 14.48 -7.51 -4.23
CA LYS A 198 13.38 -8.27 -3.65
C LYS A 198 12.12 -7.84 -4.38
N ASP A 199 11.10 -8.68 -4.39
CA ASP A 199 9.79 -8.35 -5.01
C ASP A 199 9.23 -7.06 -4.42
N VAL A 200 9.34 -6.88 -3.10
CA VAL A 200 9.05 -5.62 -2.39
C VAL A 200 10.26 -5.25 -1.54
N MET A 201 10.74 -4.04 -1.71
CA MET A 201 11.82 -3.47 -0.89
C MET A 201 11.23 -2.60 0.20
N GLU A 202 11.40 -3.03 1.44
CA GLU A 202 10.85 -2.45 2.66
C GLU A 202 11.87 -1.56 3.34
N ASN A 203 11.46 -0.37 3.78
CA ASN A 203 12.31 0.60 4.46
C ASN A 203 11.57 1.17 5.66
N LYS A 204 12.02 0.82 6.85
CA LYS A 204 11.48 1.39 8.09
C LYS A 204 11.81 2.88 8.18
N ILE A 205 10.83 3.64 8.66
CA ILE A 205 10.97 5.07 8.91
C ILE A 205 11.21 5.29 10.40
N ASP A 206 12.25 6.05 10.71
CA ASP A 206 12.49 6.53 12.07
C ASP A 206 11.92 7.96 12.20
N PRO A 207 10.74 8.13 12.83
CA PRO A 207 10.12 9.44 12.94
C PRO A 207 10.95 10.43 13.74
N SER A 208 11.84 9.97 14.62
CA SER A 208 12.68 10.85 15.46
C SER A 208 13.73 11.63 14.66
N THR A 209 14.02 11.20 13.43
CA THR A 209 14.99 11.87 12.54
C THR A 209 14.38 12.99 11.70
N TYR A 210 13.05 13.11 11.68
CA TYR A 210 12.35 14.11 10.89
C TYR A 210 12.19 15.42 11.67
N ASN A 211 12.43 16.55 11.00
CA ASN A 211 12.45 17.87 11.65
C ASN A 211 11.07 18.57 11.71
N TYR A 212 10.03 17.93 11.15
CA TYR A 212 8.68 18.49 11.10
C TYR A 212 7.68 17.53 11.75
N ASP A 213 6.52 18.03 12.12
CA ASP A 213 5.50 17.22 12.79
C ASP A 213 4.67 16.38 11.81
N THR A 214 4.57 16.82 10.54
CA THR A 214 3.67 16.21 9.56
C THR A 214 4.34 15.97 8.21
N VAL A 215 3.83 14.98 7.48
CA VAL A 215 4.22 14.62 6.12
C VAL A 215 2.99 14.59 5.23
N ARG A 216 3.07 15.21 4.06
CA ARG A 216 2.09 15.11 2.99
C ARG A 216 2.72 14.70 1.68
N TYR A 217 3.92 15.16 1.40
CA TYR A 217 4.60 14.93 0.13
C TYR A 217 5.77 13.98 0.33
N VAL A 218 5.85 13.00 -0.57
CA VAL A 218 6.93 12.01 -0.61
C VAL A 218 7.62 12.13 -1.96
N ARG A 219 8.95 12.17 -1.96
CA ARG A 219 9.75 12.16 -3.17
C ARG A 219 10.76 11.03 -3.11
N VAL A 220 10.74 10.18 -4.14
CA VAL A 220 11.69 9.08 -4.29
C VAL A 220 12.60 9.41 -5.45
N LYS A 221 13.90 9.40 -5.21
CA LYS A 221 14.92 9.57 -6.26
C LYS A 221 15.59 8.23 -6.49
N LEU A 222 15.35 7.66 -7.64
CA LEU A 222 16.00 6.43 -8.10
C LEU A 222 17.31 6.79 -8.77
N ASN A 223 18.37 6.12 -8.38
CA ASN A 223 19.71 6.32 -8.95
C ASN A 223 20.37 4.97 -9.13
N ASP A 224 21.19 4.83 -10.18
CA ASP A 224 21.94 3.63 -10.47
C ASP A 224 21.11 2.32 -10.46
N GLY A 225 21.41 1.43 -11.33
CA GLY A 225 20.83 0.09 -11.36
C GLY A 225 19.87 -0.18 -12.52
N SER A 226 19.31 0.84 -13.17
CA SER A 226 18.55 0.59 -14.38
C SER A 226 19.46 0.14 -15.52
N TYR A 227 18.97 -0.81 -16.25
CA TYR A 227 19.61 -1.33 -17.45
C TYR A 227 18.93 -0.80 -18.72
N GLY A 228 19.14 -1.41 -19.87
CA GLY A 228 18.63 -0.93 -21.14
C GLY A 228 17.12 -0.62 -21.21
N TRP A 229 16.34 -1.22 -20.33
CA TRP A 229 14.87 -1.07 -20.28
C TRP A 229 14.36 0.03 -19.33
N GLY A 230 15.24 0.74 -18.63
CA GLY A 230 14.86 1.69 -17.58
C GLY A 230 14.40 1.00 -16.30
N TYR A 231 13.85 1.77 -15.35
CA TYR A 231 13.20 1.24 -14.16
C TYR A 231 11.80 0.75 -14.52
N GLN A 232 11.39 -0.40 -14.01
CA GLN A 232 10.05 -0.94 -14.16
C GLN A 232 9.42 -1.07 -12.78
N ILE A 233 8.67 -0.04 -12.41
CA ILE A 233 8.13 0.13 -11.06
C ILE A 233 6.72 -0.45 -11.03
N SER A 234 6.45 -1.32 -10.09
CA SER A 234 5.16 -1.98 -9.91
C SER A 234 4.28 -1.29 -8.86
N GLU A 235 4.87 -0.87 -7.75
CA GLU A 235 4.12 -0.26 -6.65
C GLU A 235 5.02 0.66 -5.83
N VAL A 236 4.43 1.71 -5.27
CA VAL A 236 5.04 2.58 -4.26
C VAL A 236 4.03 2.79 -3.14
N ALA A 237 4.38 2.47 -1.91
CA ALA A 237 3.45 2.58 -0.80
C ALA A 237 4.09 3.20 0.46
N ILE A 238 3.26 3.92 1.20
CA ILE A 238 3.53 4.36 2.57
C ILE A 238 2.64 3.55 3.51
N MET A 239 3.28 2.81 4.40
CA MET A 239 2.58 2.07 5.45
C MET A 239 2.52 2.91 6.72
N GLY A 240 1.35 3.01 7.29
CA GLY A 240 1.13 3.82 8.48
C GLY A 240 -0.27 3.66 9.05
N THR A 241 -0.55 4.42 10.10
CA THR A 241 -1.89 4.50 10.69
C THR A 241 -2.63 5.72 10.16
N ASP A 242 -3.94 5.60 10.00
CA ASP A 242 -4.76 6.71 9.52
C ASP A 242 -4.93 7.80 10.58
N ILE A 243 -5.14 9.04 10.11
CA ILE A 243 -5.38 10.20 10.97
C ILE A 243 -6.86 10.52 11.16
N TYR A 244 -7.73 9.97 10.31
CA TYR A 244 -9.10 10.43 10.16
C TYR A 244 -10.16 9.47 10.68
N MET A 245 -9.98 8.99 11.90
CA MET A 245 -11.16 8.49 12.58
C MET A 245 -11.45 9.44 13.75
N PRO A 246 -12.56 10.19 13.70
CA PRO A 246 -12.96 10.99 14.83
C PRO A 246 -13.07 10.06 16.04
N VAL A 247 -12.37 10.39 17.11
CA VAL A 247 -12.57 9.69 18.39
C VAL A 247 -14.01 9.95 18.80
N GLU A 248 -14.75 8.89 19.09
CA GLU A 248 -16.12 9.03 19.54
C GLU A 248 -16.15 9.93 20.80
N PRO A 249 -16.99 10.97 20.82
CA PRO A 249 -17.06 11.83 22.00
C PRO A 249 -17.52 11.02 23.20
N GLU A 250 -16.76 11.10 24.28
CA GLU A 250 -17.10 10.43 25.52
C GLU A 250 -18.08 11.26 26.34
N GLY A 251 -18.86 10.59 27.20
CA GLY A 251 -19.71 11.27 28.17
C GLY A 251 -20.86 12.07 27.54
N LEU A 252 -21.43 11.59 26.45
CA LEU A 252 -22.61 12.21 25.84
C LEU A 252 -23.75 12.28 26.86
N VAL A 253 -24.14 13.49 27.25
CA VAL A 253 -25.28 13.76 28.13
C VAL A 253 -26.29 14.59 27.37
N VAL A 254 -27.52 14.14 27.35
CA VAL A 254 -28.67 14.86 26.75
C VAL A 254 -29.61 15.25 27.86
N GLU A 255 -29.84 16.54 28.03
CA GLU A 255 -30.73 17.12 29.04
C GLU A 255 -31.79 17.98 28.38
N SER A 256 -32.97 18.01 28.95
CA SER A 256 -34.04 18.92 28.55
C SER A 256 -34.40 19.85 29.73
N PRO A 257 -33.59 20.88 29.97
CA PRO A 257 -33.75 21.74 31.15
C PRO A 257 -34.99 22.62 31.11
N THR A 258 -35.59 22.79 29.92
CA THR A 258 -36.83 23.52 29.75
C THR A 258 -37.76 22.82 28.76
N TYR A 259 -39.02 23.22 28.71
CA TYR A 259 -40.04 22.63 27.85
C TYR A 259 -39.69 22.63 26.34
N ASN A 260 -38.86 23.57 25.90
CA ASN A 260 -38.55 23.79 24.47
C ASN A 260 -37.03 23.70 24.17
N THR A 261 -36.20 23.21 25.09
CA THR A 261 -34.73 23.17 24.89
C THR A 261 -34.20 21.79 25.18
N VAL A 262 -33.25 21.38 24.35
CA VAL A 262 -32.39 20.21 24.57
C VAL A 262 -30.96 20.71 24.66
N THR A 263 -30.27 20.35 25.75
CA THR A 263 -28.86 20.60 25.89
C THR A 263 -28.12 19.28 25.69
N VAL A 264 -27.15 19.26 24.79
CA VAL A 264 -26.28 18.11 24.54
C VAL A 264 -24.88 18.53 24.95
N THR A 265 -24.29 17.77 25.86
CA THR A 265 -22.91 17.95 26.29
C THR A 265 -22.12 16.67 26.10
N TRP A 266 -20.85 16.80 25.73
CA TRP A 266 -19.94 15.68 25.59
C TRP A 266 -18.53 16.14 25.91
N THR A 267 -17.64 15.18 26.20
CA THR A 267 -16.24 15.42 26.38
C THR A 267 -15.52 14.99 25.08
N GLY A 268 -14.87 15.93 24.43
CA GLY A 268 -14.04 15.63 23.26
C GLY A 268 -12.70 15.03 23.67
N ALA A 269 -12.11 14.24 22.79
CA ALA A 269 -10.70 13.88 22.95
C ALA A 269 -9.83 15.15 22.73
N ASP A 270 -8.72 15.23 23.44
CA ASP A 270 -7.78 16.37 23.42
C ASP A 270 -6.91 16.39 22.14
N ASN A 271 -7.53 16.22 20.98
CA ASN A 271 -6.86 16.08 19.67
C ASN A 271 -7.23 17.21 18.67
N GLY A 272 -7.90 18.28 19.15
CA GLY A 272 -8.27 19.43 18.32
C GLY A 272 -9.40 19.16 17.31
N GLN A 273 -10.11 18.06 17.43
CA GLN A 273 -11.26 17.73 16.54
C GLN A 273 -12.46 18.62 16.83
N THR A 274 -13.16 18.97 15.76
CA THR A 274 -14.45 19.68 15.83
C THR A 274 -15.58 18.68 15.55
N TYR A 275 -16.53 18.61 16.44
CA TYR A 275 -17.74 17.77 16.28
C TYR A 275 -18.89 18.64 15.74
N TRP A 276 -19.60 18.09 14.77
CA TRP A 276 -20.75 18.75 14.11
C TRP A 276 -22.04 18.07 14.48
#